data_a273379c0f056e8006be008a9a63548b
#
_entry.id   a273379c0f056e8006be008a9a63548b
#
_cell.length_a   1.000
_cell.length_b   1.000
_cell.length_c   1.000
_cell.angle_alpha   90.00
_cell.angle_beta   90.00
_cell.angle_gamma   90.00
#
_symmetry.space_group_name_H-M   'P 1'
#
loop_
_entity.id
_entity.type
_entity.pdbx_description
1 polymer ?
#
loop_
_entity_poly.entity_id
_entity_poly.type
_entity_poly.pdbx_seq_one_letter_code
_entity_poly.pdbx_strand_id
1 'polypeptide(L)'
;TTDTSTLNDNLNRASNIAAIIGEGNLPIEYDVTSNEYILTDITEQQVLYVLIATLIIAILGILVWIFRFKLMGLLSGFAYIGLVAIYLLIIRYTNVAISLEGAYGILVILILNYIFINMLLKKIKNQSKKPTKEEVNIAEKETFKEFFVKIVPICIAIVVFCFIQWTPISSFGMVMFWGIALIAIYNYIVTDSLLKIKADK
;
A
#
# COMPACT_ATOMS: atom_id res chain seq x y z
N THR A 1 -36.01 4.02 -2.24
CA THR A 1 -35.29 4.64 -3.37
C THR A 1 -35.36 6.15 -3.15
N THR A 2 -34.32 6.71 -2.51
CA THR A 2 -34.16 8.15 -2.38
C THR A 2 -33.86 8.66 -3.78
N ASP A 3 -34.71 9.47 -4.30
CA ASP A 3 -34.64 9.99 -5.66
C ASP A 3 -33.34 10.80 -5.79
N THR A 4 -32.44 10.41 -6.70
CA THR A 4 -31.16 11.10 -6.91
C THR A 4 -31.34 12.57 -7.26
N SER A 5 -32.49 12.94 -7.85
CA SER A 5 -32.85 14.33 -8.12
C SER A 5 -33.06 15.14 -6.84
N THR A 6 -33.74 14.58 -5.83
CA THR A 6 -33.97 15.26 -4.54
C THR A 6 -32.71 15.39 -3.71
N LEU A 7 -31.78 14.42 -3.82
CA LEU A 7 -30.47 14.49 -3.16
C LEU A 7 -29.60 15.59 -3.76
N ASN A 8 -29.55 15.68 -5.09
CA ASN A 8 -28.80 16.74 -5.78
C ASN A 8 -29.35 18.12 -5.48
N ASP A 9 -30.69 18.30 -5.43
CA ASP A 9 -31.31 19.55 -5.08
C ASP A 9 -30.98 19.98 -3.64
N ASN A 10 -31.00 19.05 -2.69
CA ASN A 10 -30.65 19.34 -1.30
C ASN A 10 -29.16 19.67 -1.14
N LEU A 11 -28.26 18.99 -1.87
CA LEU A 11 -26.84 19.29 -1.87
C LEU A 11 -26.53 20.65 -2.51
N ASN A 12 -27.21 20.99 -3.61
CA ASN A 12 -27.08 22.30 -4.24
C ASN A 12 -27.51 23.42 -3.28
N ARG A 13 -28.63 23.24 -2.59
CA ARG A 13 -29.11 24.18 -1.58
C ARG A 13 -28.14 24.31 -0.41
N ALA A 14 -27.63 23.19 0.11
CA ALA A 14 -26.67 23.19 1.21
C ALA A 14 -25.35 23.86 0.82
N SER A 15 -24.84 23.59 -0.39
CA SER A 15 -23.64 24.21 -0.92
C SER A 15 -23.79 25.72 -1.11
N ASN A 16 -24.92 26.17 -1.66
CA ASN A 16 -25.20 27.59 -1.85
C ASN A 16 -25.33 28.31 -0.49
N ILE A 17 -25.99 27.70 0.49
CA ILE A 17 -26.09 28.24 1.85
C ILE A 17 -24.71 28.29 2.50
N ALA A 18 -23.92 27.27 2.38
CA ALA A 18 -22.56 27.23 2.94
C ALA A 18 -21.62 28.29 2.30
N ALA A 19 -21.73 28.52 1.00
CA ALA A 19 -20.97 29.57 0.29
C ALA A 19 -21.41 30.96 0.78
N ILE A 20 -22.71 31.23 0.94
CA ILE A 20 -23.24 32.50 1.44
C ILE A 20 -22.83 32.76 2.89
N ILE A 21 -22.81 31.72 3.73
CA ILE A 21 -22.47 31.86 5.17
C ILE A 21 -20.96 31.98 5.35
N GLY A 22 -20.17 31.26 4.55
CA GLY A 22 -18.70 31.16 4.71
C GLY A 22 -17.94 32.41 4.26
N GLU A 23 -18.43 33.11 3.25
CA GLU A 23 -17.68 34.20 2.61
C GLU A 23 -18.28 35.59 2.82
N GLY A 24 -19.41 35.71 3.53
CA GLY A 24 -20.07 37.01 3.76
C GLY A 24 -20.44 37.69 2.42
N ASN A 25 -20.26 38.99 2.34
CA ASN A 25 -20.50 39.74 1.09
C ASN A 25 -19.37 39.48 0.07
N LEU A 26 -19.61 38.62 -0.90
CA LEU A 26 -18.69 38.45 -2.03
C LEU A 26 -18.70 39.72 -2.89
N PRO A 27 -17.51 40.24 -3.26
CA PRO A 27 -17.41 41.46 -4.08
C PRO A 27 -17.81 41.27 -5.56
N ILE A 28 -18.17 40.05 -5.95
CA ILE A 28 -18.50 39.65 -7.32
C ILE A 28 -19.78 38.81 -7.29
N GLU A 29 -20.78 39.19 -8.11
CA GLU A 29 -21.92 38.34 -8.37
C GLU A 29 -21.46 37.05 -9.01
N TYR A 30 -21.72 35.89 -8.38
CA TYR A 30 -21.49 34.59 -8.92
C TYR A 30 -22.79 33.81 -9.03
N ASP A 31 -22.88 33.04 -10.09
CA ASP A 31 -23.97 32.08 -10.29
C ASP A 31 -23.39 30.65 -10.32
N VAL A 32 -23.93 29.77 -9.49
CA VAL A 32 -23.52 28.37 -9.48
C VAL A 32 -24.25 27.65 -10.61
N THR A 33 -23.56 27.49 -11.72
CA THR A 33 -24.12 26.88 -12.94
C THR A 33 -24.30 25.38 -12.87
N SER A 34 -23.47 24.67 -12.10
CA SER A 34 -23.66 23.25 -11.84
C SER A 34 -22.93 22.82 -10.55
N ASN A 35 -23.57 21.95 -9.80
CA ASN A 35 -22.94 21.25 -8.69
C ASN A 35 -23.32 19.78 -8.80
N GLU A 36 -22.38 18.95 -9.27
CA GLU A 36 -22.60 17.54 -9.48
C GLU A 36 -21.98 16.75 -8.33
N TYR A 37 -22.80 15.97 -7.63
CA TYR A 37 -22.31 14.99 -6.68
C TYR A 37 -21.99 13.70 -7.41
N ILE A 38 -20.70 13.41 -7.57
CA ILE A 38 -20.25 12.16 -8.16
C ILE A 38 -20.28 11.10 -7.08
N LEU A 39 -21.35 10.29 -7.08
CA LEU A 39 -21.38 9.06 -6.29
C LEU A 39 -20.33 8.09 -6.86
N THR A 40 -19.52 7.54 -5.97
CA THR A 40 -18.64 6.43 -6.39
C THR A 40 -19.50 5.23 -6.76
N ASP A 41 -19.34 4.71 -7.96
CA ASP A 41 -20.03 3.48 -8.41
C ASP A 41 -19.62 2.23 -7.60
N ILE A 42 -18.71 2.39 -6.65
CA ILE A 42 -18.17 1.30 -5.83
C ILE A 42 -19.02 1.16 -4.58
N THR A 43 -19.77 0.08 -4.52
CA THR A 43 -20.54 -0.31 -3.34
C THR A 43 -19.62 -0.82 -2.22
N GLU A 44 -19.98 -0.59 -0.96
CA GLU A 44 -19.27 -1.11 0.22
C GLU A 44 -19.05 -2.63 0.13
N GLN A 45 -20.00 -3.37 -0.46
CA GLN A 45 -19.88 -4.80 -0.67
C GLN A 45 -18.75 -5.16 -1.64
N GLN A 46 -18.53 -4.40 -2.70
CA GLN A 46 -17.45 -4.63 -3.65
C GLN A 46 -16.09 -4.42 -3.00
N VAL A 47 -15.95 -3.38 -2.18
CA VAL A 47 -14.73 -3.13 -1.39
C VAL A 47 -14.47 -4.30 -0.44
N LEU A 48 -15.50 -4.79 0.25
CA LEU A 48 -15.39 -5.93 1.16
C LEU A 48 -14.94 -7.21 0.42
N TYR A 49 -15.48 -7.50 -0.76
CA TYR A 49 -15.07 -8.65 -1.56
C TYR A 49 -13.61 -8.58 -2.00
N VAL A 50 -13.15 -7.40 -2.44
CA VAL A 50 -11.74 -7.19 -2.81
C VAL A 50 -10.83 -7.37 -1.61
N LEU A 51 -11.22 -6.87 -0.45
CA LEU A 51 -10.47 -7.02 0.79
C LEU A 51 -10.38 -8.48 1.24
N ILE A 52 -11.48 -9.23 1.21
CA ILE A 52 -11.52 -10.66 1.52
C ILE A 52 -10.66 -11.45 0.53
N ALA A 53 -10.77 -11.19 -0.77
CA ALA A 53 -9.97 -11.85 -1.78
C ALA A 53 -8.48 -11.61 -1.59
N THR A 54 -8.09 -10.37 -1.29
CA THR A 54 -6.71 -9.99 -0.99
C THR A 54 -6.17 -10.74 0.24
N LEU A 55 -6.97 -10.83 1.29
CA LEU A 55 -6.62 -11.55 2.53
C LEU A 55 -6.45 -13.05 2.27
N ILE A 56 -7.31 -13.66 1.49
CA ILE A 56 -7.19 -15.08 1.10
C ILE A 56 -5.90 -15.30 0.31
N ILE A 57 -5.59 -14.46 -0.68
CA ILE A 57 -4.36 -14.56 -1.48
C ILE A 57 -3.12 -14.41 -0.59
N ALA A 58 -3.12 -13.46 0.36
CA ALA A 58 -2.02 -13.28 1.30
C ALA A 58 -1.81 -14.51 2.20
N ILE A 59 -2.88 -15.09 2.73
CA ILE A 59 -2.81 -16.32 3.54
C ILE A 59 -2.25 -17.48 2.70
N LEU A 60 -2.74 -17.68 1.47
CA LEU A 60 -2.22 -18.72 0.57
C LEU A 60 -0.73 -18.51 0.28
N GLY A 61 -0.30 -17.27 0.05
CA GLY A 61 1.12 -16.93 -0.15
C GLY A 61 1.99 -17.30 1.07
N ILE A 62 1.52 -17.00 2.28
CA ILE A 62 2.22 -17.37 3.53
C ILE A 62 2.28 -18.89 3.69
N LEU A 63 1.19 -19.61 3.40
CA LEU A 63 1.18 -21.07 3.42
C LEU A 63 2.20 -21.66 2.47
N VAL A 64 2.33 -21.14 1.25
CA VAL A 64 3.36 -21.56 0.28
C VAL A 64 4.77 -21.36 0.87
N TRP A 65 5.04 -20.27 1.57
CA TRP A 65 6.33 -20.08 2.23
C TRP A 65 6.56 -21.08 3.37
N ILE A 66 5.55 -21.40 4.19
CA ILE A 66 5.65 -22.39 5.26
C ILE A 66 5.98 -23.76 4.70
N PHE A 67 5.27 -24.21 3.65
CA PHE A 67 5.55 -25.50 3.01
C PHE A 67 6.93 -25.57 2.35
N ARG A 68 7.37 -24.49 1.72
CA ARG A 68 8.63 -24.45 0.95
C ARG A 68 9.86 -24.19 1.82
N PHE A 69 9.75 -23.32 2.82
CA PHE A 69 10.88 -22.83 3.63
C PHE A 69 10.74 -23.19 5.13
N LYS A 70 9.69 -23.93 5.50
CA LYS A 70 9.43 -24.39 6.86
C LYS A 70 9.41 -23.20 7.87
N LEU A 71 10.21 -23.28 8.94
CA LEU A 71 10.22 -22.29 10.00
C LEU A 71 10.66 -20.90 9.54
N MET A 72 11.57 -20.80 8.58
CA MET A 72 11.94 -19.50 7.99
C MET A 72 10.78 -18.87 7.24
N GLY A 73 9.98 -19.69 6.52
CA GLY A 73 8.77 -19.23 5.87
C GLY A 73 7.72 -18.71 6.87
N LEU A 74 7.57 -19.38 8.01
CA LEU A 74 6.67 -18.94 9.07
C LEU A 74 7.11 -17.59 9.66
N LEU A 75 8.39 -17.42 9.99
CA LEU A 75 8.93 -16.15 10.51
C LEU A 75 8.77 -15.00 9.50
N SER A 76 9.03 -15.29 8.23
CA SER A 76 8.79 -14.32 7.16
C SER A 76 7.31 -13.97 6.98
N GLY A 77 6.40 -14.92 7.22
CA GLY A 77 4.97 -14.67 7.24
C GLY A 77 4.56 -13.70 8.34
N PHE A 78 5.09 -13.85 9.56
CA PHE A 78 4.89 -12.88 10.64
C PHE A 78 5.45 -11.50 10.30
N ALA A 79 6.66 -11.45 9.72
CA ALA A 79 7.23 -10.19 9.25
C ALA A 79 6.35 -9.53 8.18
N TYR A 80 5.80 -10.31 7.24
CA TYR A 80 4.91 -9.80 6.21
C TYR A 80 3.64 -9.17 6.80
N ILE A 81 2.97 -9.85 7.75
CA ILE A 81 1.79 -9.33 8.43
C ILE A 81 2.13 -8.05 9.20
N GLY A 82 3.25 -8.01 9.89
CA GLY A 82 3.71 -6.82 10.60
C GLY A 82 3.97 -5.63 9.67
N LEU A 83 4.58 -5.86 8.51
CA LEU A 83 4.76 -4.82 7.51
C LEU A 83 3.42 -4.27 7.03
N VAL A 84 2.45 -5.14 6.73
CA VAL A 84 1.10 -4.72 6.29
C VAL A 84 0.45 -3.83 7.33
N ALA A 85 0.51 -4.21 8.61
CA ALA A 85 -0.07 -3.43 9.69
C ALA A 85 0.56 -2.03 9.83
N ILE A 86 1.89 -1.96 9.81
CA ILE A 86 2.62 -0.68 9.89
C ILE A 86 2.37 0.17 8.64
N TYR A 87 2.30 -0.46 7.46
CA TYR A 87 2.03 0.24 6.21
C TYR A 87 0.67 0.94 6.22
N LEU A 88 -0.37 0.24 6.65
CA LEU A 88 -1.71 0.84 6.78
C LEU A 88 -1.74 1.97 7.82
N LEU A 89 -0.99 1.83 8.92
CA LEU A 89 -0.84 2.90 9.90
C LEU A 89 -0.14 4.13 9.30
N ILE A 90 0.93 3.96 8.54
CA ILE A 90 1.65 5.07 7.90
C ILE A 90 0.72 5.80 6.93
N ILE A 91 -0.01 5.10 6.07
CA ILE A 91 -0.96 5.71 5.14
C ILE A 91 -2.01 6.53 5.92
N ARG A 92 -2.52 6.01 7.02
CA ARG A 92 -3.48 6.71 7.87
C ARG A 92 -2.89 7.99 8.48
N TYR A 93 -1.67 7.92 9.03
CA TYR A 93 -1.04 9.06 9.69
C TYR A 93 -0.55 10.14 8.73
N THR A 94 -0.16 9.77 7.52
CA THR A 94 0.27 10.73 6.49
C THR A 94 -0.89 11.45 5.81
N ASN A 95 -2.15 11.14 6.18
CA ASN A 95 -3.36 11.72 5.58
C ASN A 95 -3.38 11.66 4.05
N VAL A 96 -2.82 10.60 3.48
CA VAL A 96 -2.87 10.39 2.03
C VAL A 96 -4.32 10.11 1.63
N ALA A 97 -4.86 10.94 0.75
CA ALA A 97 -6.17 10.70 0.17
C ALA A 97 -6.11 9.43 -0.68
N ILE A 98 -6.82 8.37 -0.27
CA ILE A 98 -6.84 7.10 -0.99
C ILE A 98 -7.94 7.17 -2.04
N SER A 99 -7.54 7.26 -3.31
CA SER A 99 -8.41 7.00 -4.46
C SER A 99 -8.45 5.51 -4.79
N LEU A 100 -9.24 5.12 -5.78
CA LEU A 100 -9.26 3.74 -6.28
C LEU A 100 -7.87 3.31 -6.78
N GLU A 101 -7.17 4.20 -7.46
CA GLU A 101 -5.80 3.98 -7.95
C GLU A 101 -4.80 3.86 -6.79
N GLY A 102 -4.98 4.64 -5.72
CA GLY A 102 -4.23 4.49 -4.48
C GLY A 102 -4.43 3.12 -3.84
N ALA A 103 -5.65 2.58 -3.86
CA ALA A 103 -5.93 1.22 -3.38
C ALA A 103 -5.19 0.16 -4.22
N TYR A 104 -5.12 0.32 -5.56
CA TYR A 104 -4.26 -0.54 -6.39
C TYR A 104 -2.78 -0.39 -6.03
N GLY A 105 -2.33 0.82 -5.66
CA GLY A 105 -0.97 1.05 -5.16
C GLY A 105 -0.67 0.19 -3.93
N ILE A 106 -1.61 0.07 -2.99
CA ILE A 106 -1.46 -0.81 -1.83
C ILE A 106 -1.24 -2.27 -2.27
N LEU A 107 -2.06 -2.77 -3.19
CA LEU A 107 -1.91 -4.13 -3.71
C LEU A 107 -0.55 -4.36 -4.36
N VAL A 108 -0.07 -3.41 -5.16
CA VAL A 108 1.26 -3.49 -5.79
C VAL A 108 2.37 -3.56 -4.74
N ILE A 109 2.31 -2.76 -3.68
CA ILE A 109 3.28 -2.81 -2.57
C ILE A 109 3.28 -4.16 -1.86
N LEU A 110 2.11 -4.74 -1.62
CA LEU A 110 2.01 -6.08 -1.02
C LEU A 110 2.66 -7.14 -1.91
N ILE A 111 2.44 -7.07 -3.22
CA ILE A 111 3.08 -7.96 -4.20
C ILE A 111 4.60 -7.74 -4.24
N LEU A 112 5.07 -6.51 -4.26
CA LEU A 112 6.50 -6.19 -4.27
C LEU A 112 7.19 -6.71 -3.00
N ASN A 113 6.58 -6.53 -1.84
CA ASN A 113 7.10 -7.07 -0.59
C ASN A 113 7.13 -8.61 -0.60
N TYR A 114 6.08 -9.25 -1.15
CA TYR A 114 6.05 -10.70 -1.32
C TYR A 114 7.21 -11.19 -2.21
N ILE A 115 7.45 -10.52 -3.32
CA ILE A 115 8.57 -10.82 -4.23
C ILE A 115 9.91 -10.67 -3.51
N PHE A 116 10.10 -9.57 -2.76
CA PHE A 116 11.32 -9.32 -1.99
C PHE A 116 11.61 -10.48 -1.01
N ILE A 117 10.65 -10.82 -0.16
CA ILE A 117 10.80 -11.90 0.83
C ILE A 117 11.04 -13.24 0.15
N ASN A 118 10.34 -13.53 -0.96
CA ASN A 118 10.54 -14.77 -1.70
C ASN A 118 11.95 -14.87 -2.33
N MET A 119 12.50 -13.76 -2.82
CA MET A 119 13.88 -13.68 -3.29
C MET A 119 14.87 -13.95 -2.15
N LEU A 120 14.66 -13.30 -1.00
CA LEU A 120 15.49 -13.48 0.19
C LEU A 120 15.49 -14.94 0.67
N LEU A 121 14.32 -15.55 0.85
CA LEU A 121 14.19 -16.91 1.29
C LEU A 121 14.81 -17.92 0.30
N LYS A 122 14.68 -17.67 -1.00
CA LYS A 122 15.34 -18.50 -2.02
C LYS A 122 16.87 -18.42 -1.92
N LYS A 123 17.43 -17.23 -1.75
CA LYS A 123 18.88 -17.06 -1.61
C LYS A 123 19.42 -17.76 -0.35
N ILE A 124 18.76 -17.56 0.79
CA ILE A 124 19.12 -18.25 2.04
C ILE A 124 19.09 -19.77 1.86
N LYS A 125 18.03 -20.31 1.26
CA LYS A 125 17.91 -21.75 1.03
C LYS A 125 18.96 -22.33 0.08
N ASN A 126 19.40 -21.55 -0.91
CA ASN A 126 20.41 -21.97 -1.87
C ASN A 126 21.82 -21.99 -1.28
N GLN A 127 22.10 -21.17 -0.27
CA GLN A 127 23.42 -21.13 0.38
C GLN A 127 23.62 -22.33 1.30
N SER A 128 22.66 -22.67 2.14
CA SER A 128 22.80 -23.78 3.08
C SER A 128 21.44 -24.35 3.52
N LYS A 129 21.43 -25.64 3.91
CA LYS A 129 20.26 -26.27 4.55
C LYS A 129 20.06 -25.79 5.99
N LYS A 130 21.14 -25.35 6.65
CA LYS A 130 21.13 -24.73 7.98
C LYS A 130 21.93 -23.43 7.90
N PRO A 131 21.31 -22.33 7.49
CA PRO A 131 22.02 -21.07 7.28
C PRO A 131 22.54 -20.53 8.61
N THR A 132 23.75 -19.99 8.57
CA THR A 132 24.37 -19.22 9.64
C THR A 132 23.90 -17.76 9.58
N LYS A 133 24.12 -16.98 10.66
CA LYS A 133 23.83 -15.54 10.67
C LYS A 133 24.56 -14.78 9.57
N GLU A 134 25.81 -15.17 9.26
CA GLU A 134 26.59 -14.56 8.20
C GLU A 134 25.99 -14.80 6.82
N GLU A 135 25.57 -16.05 6.55
CA GLU A 135 24.91 -16.41 5.30
C GLU A 135 23.59 -15.66 5.10
N VAL A 136 22.78 -15.48 6.18
CA VAL A 136 21.57 -14.68 6.14
C VAL A 136 21.89 -13.22 5.80
N ASN A 137 22.92 -12.64 6.41
CA ASN A 137 23.34 -11.26 6.18
C ASN A 137 23.83 -11.03 4.73
N ILE A 138 24.58 -11.99 4.18
CA ILE A 138 25.05 -11.96 2.78
C ILE A 138 23.84 -12.04 1.84
N ALA A 139 22.94 -13.01 2.05
CA ALA A 139 21.74 -13.17 1.24
C ALA A 139 20.84 -11.94 1.27
N GLU A 140 20.73 -11.29 2.42
CA GLU A 140 19.99 -10.03 2.59
C GLU A 140 20.59 -8.92 1.73
N LYS A 141 21.87 -8.60 1.91
CA LYS A 141 22.57 -7.55 1.16
C LYS A 141 22.47 -7.74 -0.34
N GLU A 142 22.65 -8.98 -0.81
CA GLU A 142 22.49 -9.31 -2.22
C GLU A 142 21.05 -9.15 -2.70
N THR A 143 20.06 -9.52 -1.87
CA THR A 143 18.65 -9.37 -2.21
C THR A 143 18.27 -7.90 -2.29
N PHE A 144 18.70 -7.08 -1.32
CA PHE A 144 18.50 -5.64 -1.36
C PHE A 144 19.07 -5.03 -2.63
N LYS A 145 20.35 -5.31 -2.93
CA LYS A 145 20.98 -4.78 -4.13
C LYS A 145 20.23 -5.19 -5.41
N GLU A 146 19.90 -6.45 -5.53
CA GLU A 146 19.23 -6.97 -6.73
C GLU A 146 17.80 -6.40 -6.87
N PHE A 147 17.04 -6.36 -5.78
CA PHE A 147 15.66 -5.88 -5.79
C PHE A 147 15.61 -4.39 -6.09
N PHE A 148 16.37 -3.56 -5.36
CA PHE A 148 16.33 -2.11 -5.55
C PHE A 148 16.87 -1.69 -6.92
N VAL A 149 17.90 -2.34 -7.45
CA VAL A 149 18.36 -2.07 -8.82
C VAL A 149 17.24 -2.34 -9.84
N LYS A 150 16.45 -3.41 -9.66
CA LYS A 150 15.35 -3.72 -10.57
C LYS A 150 14.17 -2.76 -10.48
N ILE A 151 13.90 -2.20 -9.30
CA ILE A 151 12.76 -1.28 -9.10
C ILE A 151 13.11 0.21 -9.28
N VAL A 152 14.39 0.57 -9.51
CA VAL A 152 14.80 1.97 -9.75
C VAL A 152 13.93 2.70 -10.77
N PRO A 153 13.61 2.13 -11.95
CA PRO A 153 12.73 2.82 -12.91
C PRO A 153 11.34 3.10 -12.34
N ILE A 154 10.81 2.15 -11.55
CA ILE A 154 9.51 2.31 -10.87
C ILE A 154 9.61 3.40 -9.81
N CYS A 155 10.68 3.46 -9.03
CA CYS A 155 10.89 4.51 -8.02
C CYS A 155 10.91 5.90 -8.66
N ILE A 156 11.57 6.08 -9.80
CA ILE A 156 11.60 7.36 -10.52
C ILE A 156 10.18 7.74 -10.98
N ALA A 157 9.44 6.81 -11.56
CA ALA A 157 8.06 7.06 -12.00
C ALA A 157 7.16 7.45 -10.82
N ILE A 158 7.29 6.78 -9.68
CA ILE A 158 6.52 7.05 -8.45
C ILE A 158 6.80 8.46 -7.93
N VAL A 159 8.06 8.89 -7.91
CA VAL A 159 8.41 10.26 -7.50
C VAL A 159 7.73 11.28 -8.41
N VAL A 160 7.75 11.05 -9.73
CA VAL A 160 7.05 11.93 -10.69
C VAL A 160 5.54 11.95 -10.41
N PHE A 161 4.92 10.79 -10.15
CA PHE A 161 3.49 10.68 -9.87
C PHE A 161 3.07 11.46 -8.61
N CYS A 162 3.93 11.55 -7.59
CA CYS A 162 3.64 12.33 -6.39
C CYS A 162 3.44 13.83 -6.66
N PHE A 163 4.03 14.37 -7.74
CA PHE A 163 3.96 15.79 -8.07
C PHE A 163 2.88 16.12 -9.12
N ILE A 164 2.21 15.13 -9.69
CA ILE A 164 1.12 15.34 -10.63
C ILE A 164 -0.11 15.86 -9.86
N GLN A 165 -0.70 16.98 -10.31
CA GLN A 165 -1.86 17.60 -9.65
C GLN A 165 -3.17 16.80 -9.81
N TRP A 166 -3.18 15.73 -10.58
CA TRP A 166 -4.34 14.87 -10.74
C TRP A 166 -4.42 13.86 -9.58
N THR A 167 -5.45 14.01 -8.75
CA THR A 167 -5.64 13.26 -7.50
C THR A 167 -5.47 11.74 -7.62
N PRO A 168 -6.01 11.03 -8.63
CA PRO A 168 -5.83 9.59 -8.78
C PRO A 168 -4.37 9.17 -8.90
N ILE A 169 -3.61 9.84 -9.77
CA ILE A 169 -2.19 9.53 -9.99
C ILE A 169 -1.35 9.91 -8.77
N SER A 170 -1.60 11.08 -8.19
CA SER A 170 -0.90 11.54 -6.99
C SER A 170 -1.14 10.61 -5.80
N SER A 171 -2.37 10.16 -5.60
CA SER A 171 -2.73 9.18 -4.57
C SER A 171 -1.95 7.86 -4.76
N PHE A 172 -1.94 7.32 -5.98
CA PHE A 172 -1.15 6.13 -6.31
C PHE A 172 0.35 6.36 -6.02
N GLY A 173 0.90 7.49 -6.47
CA GLY A 173 2.30 7.86 -6.26
C GLY A 173 2.67 7.93 -4.78
N MET A 174 1.89 8.62 -3.96
CA MET A 174 2.15 8.78 -2.53
C MET A 174 2.05 7.45 -1.77
N VAL A 175 1.04 6.63 -2.07
CA VAL A 175 0.87 5.30 -1.49
C VAL A 175 2.07 4.43 -1.83
N MET A 176 2.47 4.38 -3.10
CA MET A 176 3.64 3.60 -3.55
C MET A 176 4.95 4.09 -2.94
N PHE A 177 5.14 5.41 -2.81
CA PHE A 177 6.34 6.01 -2.20
C PHE A 177 6.52 5.53 -0.75
N TRP A 178 5.50 5.68 0.08
CA TRP A 178 5.55 5.21 1.47
C TRP A 178 5.74 3.70 1.57
N GLY A 179 5.10 2.94 0.68
CA GLY A 179 5.22 1.50 0.64
C GLY A 179 6.64 1.03 0.32
N ILE A 180 7.30 1.60 -0.69
CA ILE A 180 8.68 1.24 -1.04
C ILE A 180 9.66 1.64 0.06
N ALA A 181 9.51 2.84 0.64
CA ALA A 181 10.33 3.26 1.77
C ALA A 181 10.19 2.30 2.96
N LEU A 182 8.96 1.85 3.24
CA LEU A 182 8.71 0.90 4.30
C LEU A 182 9.28 -0.50 3.98
N ILE A 183 9.16 -0.99 2.74
CA ILE A 183 9.79 -2.26 2.32
C ILE A 183 11.29 -2.23 2.62
N ALA A 184 11.97 -1.11 2.30
CA ALA A 184 13.39 -0.98 2.56
C ALA A 184 13.71 -1.03 4.06
N ILE A 185 13.09 -0.16 4.85
CA ILE A 185 13.41 0.01 6.29
C ILE A 185 12.97 -1.22 7.09
N TYR A 186 11.74 -1.68 6.88
CA TYR A 186 11.16 -2.75 7.68
C TYR A 186 11.85 -4.09 7.42
N ASN A 187 12.11 -4.45 6.17
CA ASN A 187 12.77 -5.70 5.88
C ASN A 187 14.22 -5.71 6.38
N TYR A 188 14.91 -4.57 6.30
CA TYR A 188 16.27 -4.44 6.82
C TYR A 188 16.33 -4.62 8.35
N ILE A 189 15.34 -4.09 9.09
CA ILE A 189 15.37 -4.13 10.55
C ILE A 189 14.67 -5.38 11.09
N VAL A 190 13.43 -5.63 10.66
CA VAL A 190 12.55 -6.63 11.29
C VAL A 190 12.72 -7.99 10.65
N THR A 191 12.63 -8.08 9.33
CA THR A 191 12.70 -9.37 8.63
C THR A 191 14.07 -10.02 8.81
N ASP A 192 15.14 -9.24 8.66
CA ASP A 192 16.51 -9.69 8.91
C ASP A 192 16.70 -10.19 10.35
N SER A 193 16.27 -9.42 11.35
CA SER A 193 16.39 -9.81 12.76
C SER A 193 15.64 -11.09 13.06
N LEU A 194 14.42 -11.27 12.55
CA LEU A 194 13.62 -12.48 12.74
C LEU A 194 14.28 -13.72 12.12
N LEU A 195 14.86 -13.58 10.92
CA LEU A 195 15.54 -14.69 10.25
C LEU A 195 16.85 -15.08 10.95
N LYS A 196 17.59 -14.11 11.51
CA LYS A 196 18.82 -14.34 12.28
C LYS A 196 18.56 -15.08 13.60
N ILE A 197 17.40 -14.88 14.24
CA ILE A 197 17.02 -15.65 15.45
C ILE A 197 17.00 -17.16 15.16
N LYS A 198 16.59 -17.56 13.97
CA LYS A 198 16.57 -18.98 13.59
C LYS A 198 17.94 -19.52 13.19
N ALA A 199 18.80 -18.68 12.63
CA ALA A 199 20.15 -19.05 12.23
C ALA A 199 21.08 -19.35 13.43
N ASP A 200 20.66 -18.98 14.64
CA ASP A 200 21.42 -19.16 15.89
C ASP A 200 21.11 -20.51 16.59
N LYS A 201 20.13 -21.28 16.11
CA LYS A 201 19.71 -22.60 16.64
C LYS A 201 19.95 -23.71 15.62
#